data_7e6a2b2bf9dd5da584acb43c69504e4b
#
_entry.id   7e6a2b2bf9dd5da584acb43c69504e4b
#
_cell.length_a   1.000
_cell.length_b   1.000
_cell.length_c   1.000
_cell.angle_alpha   90.00
_cell.angle_beta   90.00
_cell.angle_gamma   90.00
#
_symmetry.space_group_name_H-M   'P 1'
#
loop_
_entity.id
_entity.type
_entity.pdbx_description
1 polymer ?
#
loop_
_entity_poly.entity_id
_entity_poly.type
_entity_poly.pdbx_seq_one_letter_code
_entity_poly.pdbx_strand_id
1 'polypeptide(L)'
;MSRFFVISPNVENKGNIDEYLEQMFKDHSIMMGWGQDNGLGQLFANMKIGDYVICAQGSNANKRVFFAGRIASGTTEDWPFTRQLSGFVDLRKTKVGFTEENAFGEANRIPSIYELKMHNPADKTICDYIRKQVDKVIGMETLLKAAHILRIKKNIILQGAPGTGKTFSTAAVALETIGVDTSKLNHDELMIEYEKRKAAKQIAFVTFHQSFDYEDFIEGLKPEVKEGAV
;
A
#
# COMPACT_ATOMS: atom_id res chain seq x y z
N MET A 1 -16.47 -4.16 -1.87
CA MET A 1 -15.94 -2.79 -1.76
C MET A 1 -15.29 -2.69 -0.38
N SER A 2 -14.04 -2.18 -0.28
CA SER A 2 -13.36 -2.05 1.01
C SER A 2 -14.00 -0.94 1.83
N ARG A 3 -14.15 -1.18 3.13
CA ARG A 3 -14.69 -0.22 4.11
C ARG A 3 -13.55 0.60 4.71
N PHE A 4 -13.90 1.70 5.35
CA PHE A 4 -12.97 2.59 6.03
C PHE A 4 -13.38 2.78 7.48
N PHE A 5 -12.45 2.59 8.39
CA PHE A 5 -12.68 2.71 9.82
C PHE A 5 -11.75 3.75 10.43
N VAL A 6 -12.24 4.46 11.42
CA VAL A 6 -11.43 5.27 12.31
C VAL A 6 -11.35 4.58 13.65
N ILE A 7 -10.15 4.44 14.19
CA ILE A 7 -9.90 3.80 15.49
C ILE A 7 -9.11 4.76 16.38
N SER A 8 -9.49 4.83 17.67
CA SER A 8 -8.71 5.55 18.68
C SER A 8 -7.53 4.68 19.15
N PRO A 9 -6.34 5.25 19.40
CA PRO A 9 -5.22 4.53 20.00
C PRO A 9 -5.43 4.21 21.49
N ASN A 10 -6.56 4.57 22.06
CA ASN A 10 -6.88 4.31 23.46
C ASN A 10 -7.30 2.85 23.64
N VAL A 11 -6.36 1.98 23.99
CA VAL A 11 -6.57 0.54 24.22
C VAL A 11 -7.18 0.31 25.60
N GLU A 12 -6.78 1.10 26.61
CA GLU A 12 -7.28 1.06 27.97
C GLU A 12 -7.99 2.36 28.34
N ASN A 13 -9.06 2.28 29.12
CA ASN A 13 -9.80 3.47 29.59
C ASN A 13 -8.99 4.41 30.51
N LYS A 14 -7.82 3.98 30.97
CA LYS A 14 -6.92 4.73 31.90
C LYS A 14 -5.50 4.83 31.37
N GLY A 15 -5.32 4.63 30.10
CA GLY A 15 -4.05 4.18 29.63
C GLY A 15 -3.06 5.19 29.14
N ASN A 16 -1.92 4.68 29.01
CA ASN A 16 -0.73 5.22 28.40
C ASN A 16 -0.90 5.16 26.87
N ILE A 17 -1.67 6.11 26.32
CA ILE A 17 -1.94 6.17 24.87
C ILE A 17 -0.63 6.17 24.09
N ASP A 18 0.39 6.84 24.59
CA ASP A 18 1.68 6.98 23.90
C ASP A 18 2.40 5.63 23.77
N GLU A 19 2.34 4.78 24.81
CA GLU A 19 2.96 3.44 24.78
C GLU A 19 2.31 2.53 23.71
N TYR A 20 0.98 2.44 23.71
CA TYR A 20 0.26 1.66 22.71
C TYR A 20 0.43 2.24 21.30
N LEU A 21 0.47 3.55 21.18
CA LEU A 21 0.69 4.22 19.91
C LEU A 21 2.09 3.92 19.36
N GLU A 22 3.13 3.98 20.18
CA GLU A 22 4.49 3.60 19.81
C GLU A 22 4.58 2.14 19.36
N GLN A 23 3.91 1.23 20.08
CA GLN A 23 3.86 -0.17 19.70
C GLN A 23 3.15 -0.37 18.35
N MET A 24 2.01 0.31 18.12
CA MET A 24 1.30 0.27 16.84
C MET A 24 2.18 0.78 15.69
N PHE A 25 2.96 1.84 15.93
CA PHE A 25 3.93 2.35 14.94
C PHE A 25 5.05 1.36 14.65
N LYS A 26 5.62 0.76 15.68
CA LYS A 26 6.73 -0.20 15.56
C LYS A 26 6.30 -1.45 14.79
N ASP A 27 5.12 -1.96 15.11
CA ASP A 27 4.63 -3.25 14.57
C ASP A 27 3.78 -3.08 13.32
N HIS A 28 3.53 -1.85 12.85
CA HIS A 28 2.59 -1.55 11.78
C HIS A 28 1.23 -2.24 12.03
N SER A 29 0.66 -2.00 13.19
CA SER A 29 -0.56 -2.66 13.66
C SER A 29 -1.59 -1.68 14.19
N ILE A 30 -2.79 -2.20 14.46
CA ILE A 30 -3.81 -1.55 15.29
C ILE A 30 -4.17 -2.46 16.45
N MET A 31 -4.54 -1.85 17.57
CA MET A 31 -4.89 -2.55 18.81
C MET A 31 -6.24 -2.11 19.33
N MET A 32 -6.95 -3.04 19.98
CA MET A 32 -8.25 -2.80 20.61
C MET A 32 -8.28 -3.48 21.98
N GLY A 33 -8.69 -2.76 23.01
CA GLY A 33 -8.83 -3.27 24.37
C GLY A 33 -10.20 -3.90 24.69
N TRP A 34 -11.17 -3.78 23.77
CA TRP A 34 -12.52 -4.28 23.97
C TRP A 34 -12.69 -5.67 23.37
N GLY A 35 -13.17 -6.64 24.17
CA GLY A 35 -13.49 -7.98 23.71
C GLY A 35 -14.74 -8.04 22.82
N GLN A 36 -14.99 -9.20 22.21
CA GLN A 36 -16.10 -9.40 21.28
C GLN A 36 -17.48 -9.41 21.96
N ASP A 37 -17.54 -9.45 23.27
CA ASP A 37 -18.73 -9.24 24.10
C ASP A 37 -19.21 -7.77 24.08
N ASN A 38 -18.37 -6.85 23.65
CA ASN A 38 -18.65 -5.42 23.48
C ASN A 38 -18.86 -5.09 21.99
N GLY A 39 -19.85 -4.24 21.68
CA GLY A 39 -20.16 -3.86 20.30
C GLY A 39 -18.98 -3.22 19.55
N LEU A 40 -18.07 -2.51 20.24
CA LEU A 40 -16.87 -1.94 19.65
C LEU A 40 -15.83 -3.05 19.31
N GLY A 41 -15.65 -4.03 20.19
CA GLY A 41 -14.81 -5.19 19.94
C GLY A 41 -15.35 -6.06 18.79
N GLN A 42 -16.68 -6.21 18.70
CA GLN A 42 -17.31 -6.88 17.55
C GLN A 42 -17.04 -6.13 16.24
N LEU A 43 -17.14 -4.80 16.24
CA LEU A 43 -16.84 -4.00 15.05
C LEU A 43 -15.37 -4.18 14.60
N PHE A 44 -14.44 -4.20 15.56
CA PHE A 44 -13.02 -4.45 15.30
C PHE A 44 -12.79 -5.86 14.73
N ALA A 45 -13.39 -6.89 15.33
CA ALA A 45 -13.27 -8.27 14.87
C ALA A 45 -13.87 -8.49 13.47
N ASN A 46 -14.96 -7.76 13.14
CA ASN A 46 -15.67 -7.86 11.87
C ASN A 46 -15.04 -7.06 10.70
N MET A 47 -13.95 -6.33 10.94
CA MET A 47 -13.18 -5.77 9.83
C MET A 47 -12.65 -6.90 8.97
N LYS A 48 -12.63 -6.70 7.65
CA LYS A 48 -12.12 -7.68 6.70
C LYS A 48 -10.70 -7.34 6.29
N ILE A 49 -9.91 -8.36 5.96
CA ILE A 49 -8.64 -8.14 5.27
C ILE A 49 -8.92 -7.34 4.00
N GLY A 50 -8.18 -6.25 3.81
CA GLY A 50 -8.38 -5.29 2.73
C GLY A 50 -9.24 -4.07 3.07
N ASP A 51 -9.87 -3.99 4.25
CA ASP A 51 -10.47 -2.75 4.76
C ASP A 51 -9.38 -1.76 5.17
N TYR A 52 -9.67 -0.46 5.07
CA TYR A 52 -8.74 0.60 5.47
C TYR A 52 -9.03 1.05 6.90
N VAL A 53 -7.99 1.45 7.59
CA VAL A 53 -8.10 1.97 8.95
C VAL A 53 -7.28 3.25 9.11
N ILE A 54 -7.80 4.17 9.91
CA ILE A 54 -7.18 5.44 10.27
C ILE A 54 -7.10 5.46 11.79
N CYS A 55 -5.89 5.55 12.34
CA CYS A 55 -5.71 5.75 13.77
C CYS A 55 -5.76 7.25 14.06
N ALA A 56 -6.73 7.66 14.88
CA ALA A 56 -6.95 9.07 15.19
C ALA A 56 -7.58 9.26 16.57
N GLN A 57 -7.34 10.45 17.16
CA GLN A 57 -7.89 10.84 18.45
C GLN A 57 -8.47 12.26 18.39
N GLY A 58 -9.43 12.55 19.25
CA GLY A 58 -10.06 13.86 19.38
C GLY A 58 -11.41 13.95 18.66
N SER A 59 -12.06 15.12 18.77
CA SER A 59 -13.33 15.42 18.12
C SER A 59 -13.14 15.77 16.64
N ASN A 60 -14.19 15.66 15.86
CA ASN A 60 -14.22 15.79 14.40
C ASN A 60 -13.22 16.80 13.81
N ALA A 61 -13.52 18.09 13.86
CA ALA A 61 -12.68 19.15 13.28
C ALA A 61 -11.29 19.25 13.93
N ASN A 62 -11.15 18.82 15.21
CA ASN A 62 -9.90 18.82 15.96
C ASN A 62 -9.24 17.43 16.06
N LYS A 63 -9.60 16.52 15.16
CA LYS A 63 -9.06 15.16 15.18
C LYS A 63 -7.59 15.14 14.82
N ARG A 64 -6.78 14.60 15.74
CA ARG A 64 -5.36 14.32 15.51
C ARG A 64 -5.22 12.95 14.88
N VAL A 65 -4.75 12.90 13.65
CA VAL A 65 -4.50 11.66 12.92
C VAL A 65 -3.05 11.25 13.12
N PHE A 66 -2.83 9.96 13.38
CA PHE A 66 -1.52 9.41 13.65
C PHE A 66 -0.99 8.62 12.45
N PHE A 67 -1.76 7.67 11.95
CA PHE A 67 -1.39 6.84 10.82
C PHE A 67 -2.62 6.25 10.13
N ALA A 68 -2.39 5.66 8.98
CA ALA A 68 -3.37 4.84 8.28
C ALA A 68 -2.70 3.60 7.68
N GLY A 69 -3.52 2.61 7.36
CA GLY A 69 -3.08 1.39 6.69
C GLY A 69 -4.25 0.55 6.23
N ARG A 70 -3.96 -0.61 5.69
CA ARG A 70 -4.94 -1.58 5.21
C ARG A 70 -4.83 -2.86 6.03
N ILE A 71 -5.94 -3.39 6.50
CA ILE A 71 -5.97 -4.62 7.29
C ILE A 71 -5.33 -5.77 6.52
N ALA A 72 -4.32 -6.38 7.09
CA ALA A 72 -3.53 -7.46 6.49
C ALA A 72 -3.67 -8.81 7.20
N SER A 73 -4.16 -8.82 8.47
CA SER A 73 -4.36 -10.05 9.24
C SER A 73 -5.75 -10.17 9.85
N GLY A 74 -6.07 -11.35 10.36
CA GLY A 74 -7.13 -11.54 11.34
C GLY A 74 -6.81 -10.85 12.67
N THR A 75 -7.75 -10.90 13.61
CA THR A 75 -7.58 -10.43 14.98
C THR A 75 -6.82 -11.48 15.78
N THR A 76 -5.89 -11.08 16.66
CA THR A 76 -5.24 -11.97 17.63
C THR A 76 -6.26 -12.45 18.68
N GLU A 77 -5.96 -13.58 19.32
CA GLU A 77 -6.78 -14.12 20.41
C GLU A 77 -6.45 -13.46 21.76
N ASP A 78 -5.20 -13.04 21.93
CA ASP A 78 -4.70 -12.44 23.17
C ASP A 78 -4.97 -10.93 23.23
N TRP A 79 -5.19 -10.45 24.44
CA TRP A 79 -5.32 -9.03 24.74
C TRP A 79 -3.93 -8.34 24.81
N PRO A 80 -3.75 -7.13 24.27
CA PRO A 80 -4.70 -6.37 23.46
C PRO A 80 -4.93 -7.00 22.08
N PHE A 81 -6.18 -7.07 21.65
CA PHE A 81 -6.55 -7.61 20.35
C PHE A 81 -5.89 -6.81 19.26
N THR A 82 -5.08 -7.46 18.43
CA THR A 82 -4.21 -6.80 17.46
C THR A 82 -4.49 -7.27 16.04
N ARG A 83 -4.32 -6.37 15.07
CA ARG A 83 -4.37 -6.67 13.64
C ARG A 83 -3.22 -5.98 12.93
N GLN A 84 -2.54 -6.71 12.05
CA GLN A 84 -1.45 -6.19 11.25
C GLN A 84 -1.97 -5.33 10.08
N LEU A 85 -1.18 -4.36 9.68
CA LEU A 85 -1.45 -3.48 8.56
C LEU A 85 -0.41 -3.65 7.45
N SER A 86 -0.86 -3.51 6.21
CA SER A 86 -0.01 -3.26 5.04
C SER A 86 -0.18 -1.82 4.57
N GLY A 87 0.81 -1.30 3.85
CA GLY A 87 0.77 0.08 3.36
C GLY A 87 0.69 1.11 4.49
N PHE A 88 1.43 0.88 5.57
CA PHE A 88 1.43 1.77 6.74
C PHE A 88 1.95 3.17 6.38
N VAL A 89 1.17 4.20 6.67
CA VAL A 89 1.48 5.62 6.38
C VAL A 89 1.47 6.42 7.66
N ASP A 90 2.60 7.02 8.02
CA ASP A 90 2.69 8.00 9.11
C ASP A 90 2.03 9.32 8.69
N LEU A 91 0.99 9.72 9.38
CA LEU A 91 0.21 10.93 9.11
C LEU A 91 0.35 12.02 10.19
N ARG A 92 1.25 11.85 11.16
CA ARG A 92 1.40 12.80 12.30
C ARG A 92 1.73 14.22 11.87
N LYS A 93 2.38 14.39 10.73
CA LYS A 93 2.74 15.69 10.14
C LYS A 93 1.78 16.15 9.05
N THR A 94 0.69 15.41 8.81
CA THR A 94 -0.23 15.65 7.71
C THR A 94 -1.58 16.12 8.26
N LYS A 95 -2.15 17.17 7.67
CA LYS A 95 -3.54 17.55 7.95
C LYS A 95 -4.45 16.66 7.12
N VAL A 96 -5.15 15.74 7.77
CA VAL A 96 -6.26 15.00 7.19
C VAL A 96 -7.54 15.78 7.49
N GLY A 97 -8.29 16.13 6.44
CA GLY A 97 -9.41 17.07 6.52
C GLY A 97 -10.67 16.49 7.16
N PHE A 98 -10.62 16.11 8.45
CA PHE A 98 -11.84 15.84 9.22
C PHE A 98 -12.58 17.14 9.50
N THR A 99 -13.89 17.12 9.31
CA THR A 99 -14.82 18.21 9.58
C THR A 99 -15.90 17.72 10.54
N GLU A 100 -16.77 18.65 11.02
CA GLU A 100 -17.90 18.27 11.85
C GLU A 100 -18.97 17.46 11.12
N GLU A 101 -18.96 17.47 9.79
CA GLU A 101 -19.85 16.70 8.93
C GLU A 101 -19.43 15.23 8.79
N ASN A 102 -18.23 14.86 9.26
CA ASN A 102 -17.79 13.46 9.24
C ASN A 102 -18.60 12.62 10.23
N ALA A 103 -18.89 11.40 9.84
CA ALA A 103 -19.88 10.47 10.36
C ALA A 103 -19.80 10.16 11.87
N PHE A 104 -20.04 11.14 12.69
CA PHE A 104 -20.51 10.96 14.04
C PHE A 104 -21.95 11.43 14.07
N GLY A 105 -22.88 10.52 14.25
CA GLY A 105 -24.22 10.91 14.63
C GLY A 105 -24.19 11.85 15.84
N GLU A 106 -25.33 12.39 16.19
CA GLU A 106 -25.59 13.35 17.28
C GLU A 106 -25.14 12.91 18.70
N ALA A 107 -24.37 11.81 18.81
CA ALA A 107 -23.93 11.27 20.09
C ALA A 107 -22.76 12.11 20.64
N ASN A 108 -22.96 12.66 21.83
CA ASN A 108 -21.96 13.37 22.65
C ASN A 108 -20.72 12.52 23.06
N ARG A 109 -20.57 11.31 22.55
CA ARG A 109 -19.43 10.41 22.76
C ARG A 109 -18.87 9.94 21.45
N ILE A 110 -17.60 10.25 21.21
CA ILE A 110 -16.84 9.74 20.11
C ILE A 110 -16.51 8.28 20.41
N PRO A 111 -17.02 7.29 19.63
CA PRO A 111 -16.70 5.89 19.87
C PRO A 111 -15.20 5.63 19.59
N SER A 112 -14.62 4.67 20.29
CA SER A 112 -13.22 4.27 20.08
C SER A 112 -12.98 3.71 18.67
N ILE A 113 -14.05 3.30 17.98
CA ILE A 113 -14.02 2.82 16.60
C ILE A 113 -15.34 3.14 15.91
N TYR A 114 -15.28 3.55 14.63
CA TYR A 114 -16.47 3.75 13.79
C TYR A 114 -16.12 3.62 12.30
N GLU A 115 -17.13 3.38 11.49
CA GLU A 115 -17.01 3.27 10.03
C GLU A 115 -17.35 4.61 9.34
N LEU A 116 -16.49 5.07 8.43
CA LEU A 116 -16.77 6.21 7.55
C LEU A 116 -17.79 5.82 6.48
N LYS A 117 -18.69 6.72 6.16
CA LYS A 117 -19.82 6.46 5.24
C LYS A 117 -19.53 7.03 3.86
N MET A 118 -19.30 6.17 2.89
CA MET A 118 -18.96 6.57 1.51
C MET A 118 -20.03 7.41 0.79
N HIS A 119 -21.27 7.42 1.28
CA HIS A 119 -22.33 8.29 0.77
C HIS A 119 -22.27 9.71 1.36
N ASN A 120 -21.53 9.93 2.45
CA ASN A 120 -21.26 11.25 3.00
C ASN A 120 -20.08 11.88 2.23
N PRO A 121 -20.24 13.08 1.62
CA PRO A 121 -19.17 13.70 0.82
C PRO A 121 -17.89 13.99 1.63
N ALA A 122 -18.00 14.39 2.90
CA ALA A 122 -16.86 14.67 3.77
C ALA A 122 -16.09 13.38 4.08
N ASP A 123 -16.77 12.28 4.41
CA ASP A 123 -16.15 10.97 4.62
C ASP A 123 -15.50 10.45 3.36
N LYS A 124 -16.16 10.59 2.21
CA LYS A 124 -15.64 10.17 0.92
C LYS A 124 -14.31 10.85 0.60
N THR A 125 -14.20 12.15 0.84
CA THR A 125 -12.97 12.92 0.62
C THR A 125 -11.80 12.32 1.43
N ILE A 126 -12.04 12.01 2.71
CA ILE A 126 -11.03 11.36 3.56
C ILE A 126 -10.69 9.96 3.05
N CYS A 127 -11.71 9.16 2.74
CA CYS A 127 -11.51 7.80 2.23
C CYS A 127 -10.68 7.77 0.95
N ASP A 128 -10.96 8.65 0.00
CA ASP A 128 -10.23 8.74 -1.27
C ASP A 128 -8.78 9.19 -1.05
N TYR A 129 -8.56 10.16 -0.16
CA TYR A 129 -7.21 10.59 0.24
C TYR A 129 -6.43 9.43 0.88
N ILE A 130 -6.98 8.76 1.89
CA ILE A 130 -6.33 7.65 2.61
C ILE A 130 -6.04 6.49 1.67
N ARG A 131 -7.00 6.11 0.83
CA ARG A 131 -6.80 5.07 -0.19
C ARG A 131 -5.59 5.38 -1.04
N LYS A 132 -5.50 6.59 -1.58
CA LYS A 132 -4.39 7.01 -2.45
C LYS A 132 -3.03 6.90 -1.73
N GLN A 133 -2.95 7.32 -0.46
CA GLN A 133 -1.68 7.25 0.30
C GLN A 133 -1.29 5.80 0.60
N VAL A 134 -2.22 5.02 1.14
CA VAL A 134 -1.99 3.62 1.53
C VAL A 134 -1.66 2.74 0.32
N ASP A 135 -2.42 2.85 -0.77
CA ASP A 135 -2.21 2.06 -1.98
C ASP A 135 -0.87 2.40 -2.66
N LYS A 136 -0.43 3.65 -2.58
CA LYS A 136 0.91 4.05 -3.05
C LYS A 136 2.01 3.30 -2.27
N VAL A 137 1.91 3.21 -0.95
CA VAL A 137 2.89 2.49 -0.12
C VAL A 137 2.84 0.99 -0.39
N ILE A 138 1.64 0.39 -0.49
CA ILE A 138 1.47 -1.02 -0.85
C ILE A 138 2.11 -1.32 -2.22
N GLY A 139 1.92 -0.44 -3.18
CA GLY A 139 2.56 -0.57 -4.50
C GLY A 139 4.08 -0.59 -4.39
N MET A 140 4.66 0.34 -3.63
CA MET A 140 6.10 0.40 -3.38
C MET A 140 6.61 -0.86 -2.66
N GLU A 141 5.97 -1.28 -1.58
CA GLU A 141 6.32 -2.50 -0.84
C GLU A 141 6.32 -3.73 -1.77
N THR A 142 5.34 -3.82 -2.67
CA THR A 142 5.22 -4.89 -3.65
C THR A 142 6.37 -4.89 -4.65
N LEU A 143 6.76 -3.71 -5.16
CA LEU A 143 7.87 -3.56 -6.09
C LEU A 143 9.21 -3.93 -5.45
N LEU A 144 9.47 -3.46 -4.23
CA LEU A 144 10.68 -3.78 -3.47
C LEU A 144 10.78 -5.28 -3.19
N LYS A 145 9.66 -5.91 -2.81
CA LYS A 145 9.59 -7.36 -2.61
C LYS A 145 9.85 -8.12 -3.90
N ALA A 146 9.29 -7.69 -5.03
CA ALA A 146 9.53 -8.31 -6.33
C ALA A 146 11.01 -8.19 -6.74
N ALA A 147 11.63 -7.02 -6.58
CA ALA A 147 13.06 -6.80 -6.86
C ALA A 147 13.95 -7.68 -5.96
N HIS A 148 13.62 -7.80 -4.66
CA HIS A 148 14.33 -8.68 -3.75
C HIS A 148 14.25 -10.15 -4.18
N ILE A 149 13.06 -10.64 -4.52
CA ILE A 149 12.85 -12.01 -5.02
C ILE A 149 13.65 -12.23 -6.32
N LEU A 150 13.64 -11.26 -7.23
CA LEU A 150 14.38 -11.34 -8.50
C LEU A 150 15.89 -11.45 -8.25
N ARG A 151 16.46 -10.71 -7.31
CA ARG A 151 17.88 -10.81 -6.94
C ARG A 151 18.26 -12.22 -6.45
N ILE A 152 17.37 -12.86 -5.69
CA ILE A 152 17.60 -14.22 -5.12
C ILE A 152 17.33 -15.31 -6.17
N LYS A 153 16.15 -15.26 -6.79
CA LYS A 153 15.66 -16.33 -7.68
C LYS A 153 16.09 -16.20 -9.13
N LYS A 154 16.66 -15.02 -9.51
CA LYS A 154 17.13 -14.68 -10.86
C LYS A 154 16.05 -14.58 -11.93
N ASN A 155 14.85 -14.99 -11.67
CA ASN A 155 13.69 -14.85 -12.54
C ASN A 155 12.42 -14.62 -11.74
N ILE A 156 11.43 -13.97 -12.38
CA ILE A 156 10.11 -13.68 -11.81
C ILE A 156 9.09 -13.59 -12.95
N ILE A 157 7.91 -14.10 -12.72
CA ILE A 157 6.77 -14.00 -13.63
C ILE A 157 5.72 -13.09 -12.98
N LEU A 158 5.38 -11.99 -13.66
CA LEU A 158 4.29 -11.10 -13.26
C LEU A 158 3.02 -11.49 -14.01
N GLN A 159 2.05 -12.04 -13.28
CA GLN A 159 0.77 -12.48 -13.85
C GLN A 159 -0.36 -11.55 -13.38
N GLY A 160 -1.34 -11.31 -14.24
CA GLY A 160 -2.53 -10.50 -13.91
C GLY A 160 -3.31 -10.09 -15.16
N ALA A 161 -4.52 -9.53 -14.96
CA ALA A 161 -5.38 -9.07 -16.04
C ALA A 161 -4.71 -7.97 -16.90
N PRO A 162 -5.10 -7.79 -18.17
CA PRO A 162 -4.68 -6.65 -18.98
C PRO A 162 -4.97 -5.31 -18.26
N GLY A 163 -4.10 -4.31 -18.47
CA GLY A 163 -4.29 -2.98 -17.89
C GLY A 163 -3.95 -2.83 -16.39
N THR A 164 -3.48 -3.86 -15.71
CA THR A 164 -3.11 -3.80 -14.28
C THR A 164 -1.74 -3.18 -13.99
N GLY A 165 -1.10 -2.55 -14.98
CA GLY A 165 0.18 -1.86 -14.80
C GLY A 165 1.40 -2.78 -14.75
N LYS A 166 1.31 -4.06 -15.17
CA LYS A 166 2.44 -5.00 -15.14
C LYS A 166 3.68 -4.45 -15.86
N THR A 167 3.52 -3.99 -17.10
CA THR A 167 4.63 -3.43 -17.90
C THR A 167 5.26 -2.20 -17.24
N PHE A 168 4.44 -1.33 -16.63
CA PHE A 168 4.91 -0.21 -15.84
C PHE A 168 5.73 -0.67 -14.62
N SER A 169 5.22 -1.67 -13.89
CA SER A 169 5.88 -2.24 -12.72
C SER A 169 7.22 -2.90 -13.07
N THR A 170 7.38 -3.47 -14.28
CA THR A 170 8.65 -4.10 -14.68
C THR A 170 9.80 -3.10 -14.78
N ALA A 171 9.56 -1.86 -15.22
CA ALA A 171 10.59 -0.83 -15.27
C ALA A 171 11.11 -0.49 -13.86
N ALA A 172 10.20 -0.29 -12.90
CA ALA A 172 10.56 -0.04 -11.51
C ALA A 172 11.29 -1.23 -10.86
N VAL A 173 10.80 -2.46 -11.06
CA VAL A 173 11.46 -3.68 -10.54
C VAL A 173 12.86 -3.85 -11.13
N ALA A 174 13.04 -3.58 -12.42
CA ALA A 174 14.35 -3.67 -13.06
C ALA A 174 15.34 -2.66 -12.47
N LEU A 175 14.94 -1.39 -12.31
CA LEU A 175 15.75 -0.34 -11.69
C LEU A 175 16.12 -0.70 -10.24
N GLU A 176 15.15 -1.09 -9.42
CA GLU A 176 15.39 -1.54 -8.04
C GLU A 176 16.36 -2.74 -8.00
N THR A 177 16.24 -3.67 -8.94
CA THR A 177 17.09 -4.86 -8.98
C THR A 177 18.55 -4.51 -9.21
N ILE A 178 18.84 -3.50 -10.02
CA ILE A 178 20.21 -3.00 -10.28
C ILE A 178 20.66 -1.93 -9.27
N GLY A 179 19.89 -1.69 -8.19
CA GLY A 179 20.28 -0.83 -7.09
C GLY A 179 19.92 0.65 -7.23
N VAL A 180 19.01 1.00 -8.14
CA VAL A 180 18.47 2.36 -8.25
C VAL A 180 17.27 2.50 -7.30
N ASP A 181 17.34 3.44 -6.36
CA ASP A 181 16.23 3.77 -5.45
C ASP A 181 15.11 4.48 -6.22
N THR A 182 14.00 3.78 -6.45
CA THR A 182 12.84 4.33 -7.16
C THR A 182 11.83 5.02 -6.24
N SER A 183 12.03 4.98 -4.91
CA SER A 183 11.06 5.48 -3.92
C SER A 183 10.77 6.98 -4.03
N LYS A 184 11.73 7.74 -4.55
CA LYS A 184 11.67 9.21 -4.70
C LYS A 184 11.34 9.66 -6.11
N LEU A 185 11.33 8.75 -7.09
CA LEU A 185 11.10 9.08 -8.48
C LEU A 185 9.60 9.18 -8.77
N ASN A 186 9.20 10.22 -9.47
CA ASN A 186 7.90 10.24 -10.11
C ASN A 186 7.92 9.37 -11.38
N HIS A 187 6.78 9.24 -12.06
CA HIS A 187 6.66 8.40 -13.26
C HIS A 187 7.66 8.78 -14.36
N ASP A 188 7.74 10.07 -14.68
CA ASP A 188 8.56 10.56 -15.79
C ASP A 188 10.04 10.39 -15.49
N GLU A 189 10.45 10.71 -14.28
CA GLU A 189 11.83 10.51 -13.79
C GLU A 189 12.22 9.02 -13.81
N LEU A 190 11.31 8.13 -13.41
CA LEU A 190 11.53 6.69 -13.45
C LEU A 190 11.74 6.21 -14.90
N MET A 191 10.91 6.66 -15.84
CA MET A 191 11.06 6.26 -17.24
C MET A 191 12.32 6.82 -17.88
N ILE A 192 12.73 8.06 -17.55
CA ILE A 192 14.00 8.63 -17.99
C ILE A 192 15.19 7.78 -17.51
N GLU A 193 15.20 7.43 -16.21
CA GLU A 193 16.28 6.59 -15.65
C GLU A 193 16.27 5.18 -16.26
N TYR A 194 15.09 4.61 -16.51
CA TYR A 194 14.96 3.31 -17.18
C TYR A 194 15.55 3.31 -18.58
N GLU A 195 15.22 4.31 -19.42
CA GLU A 195 15.77 4.42 -20.77
C GLU A 195 17.29 4.67 -20.76
N LYS A 196 17.79 5.45 -19.80
CA LYS A 196 19.22 5.63 -19.59
C LYS A 196 19.95 4.31 -19.30
N ARG A 197 19.36 3.44 -18.45
CA ARG A 197 19.93 2.12 -18.13
C ARG A 197 19.85 1.14 -19.30
N LYS A 198 18.81 1.25 -20.13
CA LYS A 198 18.74 0.53 -21.42
C LYS A 198 19.84 0.97 -22.37
N ALA A 199 20.03 2.28 -22.55
CA ALA A 199 21.10 2.82 -23.40
C ALA A 199 22.49 2.39 -22.91
N ALA A 200 22.69 2.27 -21.59
CA ALA A 200 23.90 1.76 -20.96
C ALA A 200 24.02 0.21 -21.02
N LYS A 201 23.10 -0.49 -21.68
CA LYS A 201 23.04 -1.96 -21.78
C LYS A 201 23.00 -2.71 -20.44
N GLN A 202 22.53 -2.03 -19.37
CA GLN A 202 22.31 -2.65 -18.06
C GLN A 202 20.93 -3.34 -17.96
N ILE A 203 19.98 -2.93 -18.79
CA ILE A 203 18.65 -3.49 -18.92
C ILE A 203 18.39 -3.76 -20.41
N ALA A 204 17.84 -4.93 -20.72
CA ALA A 204 17.28 -5.25 -22.03
C ALA A 204 15.77 -5.48 -21.89
N PHE A 205 15.01 -4.97 -22.84
CA PHE A 205 13.58 -5.19 -22.93
C PHE A 205 13.23 -5.85 -24.26
N VAL A 206 12.54 -6.95 -24.21
CA VAL A 206 12.14 -7.74 -25.38
C VAL A 206 10.65 -8.02 -25.31
N THR A 207 9.97 -7.89 -26.44
CA THR A 207 8.56 -8.28 -26.59
C THR A 207 8.50 -9.52 -27.45
N PHE A 208 8.01 -10.63 -26.88
CA PHE A 208 7.78 -11.85 -27.63
C PHE A 208 6.56 -11.67 -28.54
N HIS A 209 6.71 -12.00 -29.82
CA HIS A 209 5.66 -12.04 -30.82
C HIS A 209 5.80 -13.30 -31.67
N GLN A 210 4.82 -13.59 -32.53
CA GLN A 210 4.76 -14.85 -33.30
C GLN A 210 5.97 -15.13 -34.17
N SER A 211 6.68 -14.09 -34.62
CA SER A 211 7.89 -14.21 -35.45
C SER A 211 9.19 -14.05 -34.65
N PHE A 212 9.14 -14.21 -33.34
CA PHE A 212 10.30 -14.09 -32.45
C PHE A 212 10.85 -15.47 -32.19
N ASP A 213 12.01 -15.76 -32.81
CA ASP A 213 12.65 -17.06 -32.72
C ASP A 213 13.64 -17.13 -31.54
N TYR A 214 14.09 -18.32 -31.20
CA TYR A 214 15.03 -18.59 -30.12
C TYR A 214 16.35 -17.84 -30.34
N GLU A 215 16.81 -17.77 -31.60
CA GLU A 215 18.01 -17.08 -32.02
C GLU A 215 17.94 -15.55 -31.82
N ASP A 216 16.72 -14.99 -31.77
CA ASP A 216 16.50 -13.57 -31.46
C ASP A 216 16.65 -13.28 -29.96
N PHE A 217 16.40 -14.30 -29.12
CA PHE A 217 16.36 -14.11 -27.68
C PHE A 217 17.67 -14.45 -26.98
N ILE A 218 18.33 -15.55 -27.38
CA ILE A 218 19.53 -16.01 -26.68
C ILE A 218 20.75 -15.82 -27.56
N GLU A 219 20.93 -16.65 -28.56
CA GLU A 219 22.08 -16.60 -29.44
C GLU A 219 21.84 -17.53 -30.64
N GLY A 220 22.14 -17.09 -31.85
CA GLY A 220 21.99 -17.88 -33.05
C GLY A 220 22.72 -17.29 -34.24
N LEU A 221 22.98 -18.11 -35.25
CA LEU A 221 23.55 -17.69 -36.53
C LEU A 221 22.42 -17.16 -37.40
N LYS A 222 22.41 -15.85 -37.70
CA LYS A 222 21.50 -15.27 -38.69
C LYS A 222 22.22 -15.13 -40.02
N PRO A 223 21.61 -15.53 -41.15
CA PRO A 223 22.15 -15.23 -42.47
C PRO A 223 22.13 -13.73 -42.71
N GLU A 224 23.27 -13.11 -42.86
CA GLU A 224 23.37 -11.74 -43.36
C GLU A 224 23.18 -11.75 -44.85
N VAL A 225 22.11 -11.14 -45.34
CA VAL A 225 21.98 -10.81 -46.77
C VAL A 225 22.82 -9.55 -47.01
N LYS A 226 24.02 -9.69 -47.54
CA LYS A 226 24.77 -8.55 -48.05
C LYS A 226 24.08 -8.07 -49.33
N GLU A 227 23.48 -6.90 -49.30
CA GLU A 227 23.05 -6.20 -50.52
C GLU A 227 24.27 -6.00 -51.40
N GLY A 228 24.31 -6.71 -52.55
CA GLY A 228 25.35 -6.46 -53.57
C GLY A 228 26.11 -7.69 -54.08
N ALA A 229 25.74 -8.93 -53.75
CA ALA A 229 26.27 -10.11 -54.41
C ALA A 229 25.27 -10.62 -55.44
N VAL A 230 25.40 -10.16 -56.67
CA VAL A 230 24.92 -10.83 -57.92
C VAL A 230 26.08 -11.57 -58.49
#